data_ea1dffd03918ad0ddd67e757b744fc64
#
_entry.id   ea1dffd03918ad0ddd67e757b744fc64
#
_cell.length_a   1.000
_cell.length_b   1.000
_cell.length_c   1.000
_cell.angle_alpha   90.00
_cell.angle_beta   90.00
_cell.angle_gamma   90.00
#
_symmetry.space_group_name_H-M   'P 1'
#
loop_
_entity.id
_entity.type
_entity.pdbx_description
1 polymer ?
#
loop_
_entity_poly.entity_id
_entity_poly.type
_entity_poly.pdbx_seq_one_letter_code
_entity_poly.pdbx_strand_id
1 'polypeptide(L)' 'MTAPTQAERREAARQAYLAAVAPAGKALEAAWKAYLAATEAAEKAYMGATEPALKAYRDALRTIEEAP' A
#
# COMPACT_ATOMS: atom_id res chain seq x y z
N MET A 1 -5.57 -51.17 -12.56
CA MET A 1 -5.38 -49.74 -12.33
C MET A 1 -4.80 -49.11 -13.57
N THR A 2 -5.41 -48.03 -14.01
CA THR A 2 -4.97 -47.32 -15.22
C THR A 2 -4.06 -46.17 -14.79
N ALA A 3 -2.94 -46.02 -15.50
CA ALA A 3 -2.05 -44.89 -15.24
C ALA A 3 -2.76 -43.57 -15.62
N PRO A 4 -2.49 -42.47 -14.93
CA PRO A 4 -3.07 -41.19 -15.29
C PRO A 4 -2.69 -40.78 -16.71
N THR A 5 -3.63 -40.14 -17.41
CA THR A 5 -3.38 -39.62 -18.74
C THR A 5 -2.49 -38.39 -18.68
N GLN A 6 -1.98 -37.95 -19.83
CA GLN A 6 -1.19 -36.72 -19.91
C GLN A 6 -2.07 -35.52 -19.48
N ALA A 7 -3.35 -35.51 -19.87
CA ALA A 7 -4.25 -34.43 -19.48
C ALA A 7 -4.43 -34.38 -17.97
N GLU A 8 -4.59 -35.53 -17.32
CA GLU A 8 -4.72 -35.60 -15.87
C GLU A 8 -3.45 -35.14 -15.16
N ARG A 9 -2.27 -35.50 -15.69
CA ARG A 9 -1.01 -35.08 -15.15
C ARG A 9 -0.81 -33.57 -15.26
N ARG A 10 -1.21 -33.00 -16.39
CA ARG A 10 -1.14 -31.54 -16.61
C ARG A 10 -2.04 -30.80 -15.63
N GLU A 11 -3.25 -31.32 -15.43
CA GLU A 11 -4.18 -30.70 -14.49
C GLU A 11 -3.67 -30.78 -13.06
N ALA A 12 -3.10 -31.92 -12.66
CA ALA A 12 -2.53 -32.08 -11.35
C ALA A 12 -1.34 -31.11 -11.13
N ALA A 13 -0.50 -30.97 -12.16
CA ALA A 13 0.62 -30.01 -12.09
C ALA A 13 0.13 -28.58 -12.00
N ARG A 14 -0.91 -28.25 -12.74
CA ARG A 14 -1.53 -26.92 -12.69
C ARG A 14 -2.10 -26.62 -11.31
N GLN A 15 -2.82 -27.57 -10.72
CA GLN A 15 -3.38 -27.41 -9.39
C GLN A 15 -2.30 -27.24 -8.33
N ALA A 16 -1.21 -28.02 -8.44
CA ALA A 16 -0.07 -27.93 -7.54
C ALA A 16 0.59 -26.54 -7.64
N TYR A 17 0.73 -26.02 -8.86
CA TYR A 17 1.29 -24.69 -9.09
C TYR A 17 0.41 -23.61 -8.46
N LEU A 18 -0.89 -23.68 -8.71
CA LEU A 18 -1.83 -22.68 -8.15
C LEU A 18 -1.82 -22.72 -6.62
N ALA A 19 -1.79 -23.92 -6.03
CA ALA A 19 -1.73 -24.06 -4.60
C ALA A 19 -0.42 -23.50 -4.02
N ALA A 20 0.68 -23.68 -4.76
CA ALA A 20 1.99 -23.21 -4.31
C ALA A 20 2.09 -21.68 -4.36
N VAL A 21 1.48 -21.02 -5.35
CA VAL A 21 1.56 -19.56 -5.49
C VAL A 21 0.49 -18.79 -4.71
N ALA A 22 -0.58 -19.45 -4.28
CA ALA A 22 -1.67 -18.79 -3.57
C ALA A 22 -1.20 -18.08 -2.28
N PRO A 23 -0.35 -18.69 -1.43
CA PRO A 23 0.14 -17.98 -0.24
C PRO A 23 0.98 -16.75 -0.59
N ALA A 24 1.76 -16.81 -1.68
CA ALA A 24 2.55 -15.68 -2.13
C ALA A 24 1.66 -14.52 -2.56
N GLY A 25 0.56 -14.82 -3.25
CA GLY A 25 -0.42 -13.81 -3.65
C GLY A 25 -1.07 -13.14 -2.46
N LYS A 26 -1.44 -13.92 -1.44
CA LYS A 26 -2.01 -13.38 -0.21
C LYS A 26 -1.02 -12.51 0.55
N ALA A 27 0.24 -12.94 0.59
CA ALA A 27 1.29 -12.16 1.24
C ALA A 27 1.51 -10.82 0.53
N LEU A 28 1.50 -10.83 -0.80
CA LEU A 28 1.63 -9.61 -1.59
C LEU A 28 0.47 -8.66 -1.33
N GLU A 29 -0.76 -9.19 -1.29
CA GLU A 29 -1.94 -8.38 -1.01
C GLU A 29 -1.87 -7.75 0.38
N ALA A 30 -1.46 -8.52 1.39
CA ALA A 30 -1.31 -8.00 2.75
C ALA A 30 -0.24 -6.92 2.82
N ALA A 31 0.89 -7.13 2.14
CA ALA A 31 1.97 -6.14 2.09
C ALA A 31 1.52 -4.86 1.40
N TRP A 32 0.74 -4.98 0.34
CA TRP A 32 0.20 -3.82 -0.38
C TRP A 32 -0.75 -3.01 0.49
N LYS A 33 -1.66 -3.68 1.22
CA LYS A 33 -2.57 -3.01 2.15
C LYS A 33 -1.81 -2.29 3.26
N ALA A 34 -0.77 -2.93 3.80
CA ALA A 34 0.05 -2.30 4.83
C ALA A 34 0.79 -1.07 4.28
N TYR A 35 1.27 -1.15 3.05
CA TYR A 35 1.93 -0.03 2.38
C TYR A 35 0.98 1.14 2.21
N LEU A 36 -0.24 0.89 1.74
CA LEU A 36 -1.23 1.96 1.56
C LEU A 36 -1.59 2.61 2.89
N ALA A 37 -1.79 1.83 3.94
CA ALA A 37 -2.10 2.36 5.26
C ALA A 37 -0.96 3.22 5.81
N ALA A 38 0.28 2.77 5.63
CA ALA A 38 1.46 3.51 6.07
C ALA A 38 1.60 4.82 5.30
N THR A 39 1.33 4.80 3.99
CA THR A 39 1.37 6.00 3.14
C THR A 39 0.32 7.02 3.58
N GLU A 40 -0.91 6.58 3.84
CA GLU A 40 -1.96 7.46 4.34
C GLU A 40 -1.59 8.09 5.68
N ALA A 41 -1.06 7.29 6.60
CA ALA A 41 -0.66 7.80 7.90
C ALA A 41 0.46 8.84 7.78
N ALA A 42 1.42 8.58 6.88
CA ALA A 42 2.53 9.51 6.63
C ALA A 42 2.02 10.82 6.02
N GLU A 43 1.08 10.75 5.08
CA GLU A 43 0.49 11.94 4.46
C GLU A 43 -0.27 12.77 5.49
N LYS A 44 -1.06 12.13 6.34
CA LYS A 44 -1.79 12.83 7.40
C LYS A 44 -0.84 13.51 8.39
N ALA A 45 0.25 12.83 8.75
CA ALA A 45 1.24 13.41 9.65
C ALA A 45 1.93 14.62 9.02
N TYR A 46 2.26 14.53 7.73
CA TYR A 46 2.87 15.63 6.99
C TYR A 46 1.92 16.83 6.93
N MET A 47 0.68 16.61 6.55
CA MET A 47 -0.32 17.69 6.46
C MET A 47 -0.59 18.30 7.83
N GLY A 48 -0.70 17.47 8.86
CA GLY A 48 -0.91 17.93 10.23
C GLY A 48 0.22 18.81 10.75
N ALA A 49 1.45 18.57 10.28
CA ALA A 49 2.61 19.39 10.65
C ALA A 49 2.74 20.64 9.80
N THR A 50 2.44 20.55 8.49
CA THR A 50 2.66 21.66 7.57
C THR A 50 1.57 22.71 7.58
N GLU A 51 0.30 22.32 7.78
CA GLU A 51 -0.80 23.28 7.79
C GLU A 51 -0.66 24.34 8.89
N PRO A 52 -0.41 23.97 10.16
CA PRO A 52 -0.20 24.98 11.18
C PRO A 52 1.02 25.86 10.93
N ALA A 53 2.10 25.28 10.39
CA ALA A 53 3.31 26.03 10.08
C ALA A 53 3.06 27.06 8.98
N LEU A 54 2.29 26.68 7.96
CA LEU A 54 1.93 27.58 6.86
C LEU A 54 1.04 28.70 7.36
N LYS A 55 0.08 28.39 8.23
CA LYS A 55 -0.78 29.39 8.83
C LYS A 55 0.02 30.39 9.66
N ALA A 56 0.95 29.90 10.48
CA ALA A 56 1.81 30.75 11.28
C ALA A 56 2.67 31.65 10.40
N TYR A 57 3.16 31.14 9.30
CA TYR A 57 3.96 31.91 8.35
C TYR A 57 3.12 33.04 7.72
N ARG A 58 1.93 32.73 7.28
CA ARG A 58 1.02 33.71 6.68
C ARG A 58 0.62 34.78 7.68
N ASP A 59 0.36 34.39 8.94
CA ASP A 59 -0.01 35.34 9.98
C ASP A 59 1.19 36.27 10.32
N ALA A 60 2.40 35.73 10.31
CA ALA A 60 3.60 36.54 10.55
C ALA A 60 3.82 37.54 9.42
N LEU A 61 3.62 37.14 8.17
CA LEU A 61 3.72 38.03 7.01
C LEU A 61 2.70 39.15 7.09
N ARG A 62 1.46 38.82 7.46
CA ARG A 62 0.41 39.81 7.61
C ARG A 62 0.77 40.85 8.69
N THR A 63 1.30 40.38 9.81
CA THR A 63 1.72 41.28 10.90
C THR A 63 2.81 42.22 10.42
N ILE A 64 3.75 41.73 9.65
CA ILE A 64 4.87 42.55 9.10
C ILE A 64 4.31 43.60 8.12
N GLU A 65 3.40 43.20 7.23
CA GLU A 65 2.82 44.08 6.22
C GLU A 65 1.91 45.17 6.84
N GLU A 66 1.25 44.88 7.95
CA GLU A 66 0.38 45.82 8.65
C GLU A 66 1.13 46.75 9.58
N ALA A 67 2.40 46.46 9.92
CA ALA A 67 3.18 47.30 10.79
C ALA A 67 3.56 48.61 10.07
N PRO A 68 3.48 49.77 10.76
CA PRO A 68 3.90 51.05 10.17
C PRO A 68 5.41 51.10 9.93
#